data_ae0a4eb01196ca8e16dd1a6f20e6bf50
#
_entry.id   ae0a4eb01196ca8e16dd1a6f20e6bf50
#
_cell.length_a   1.000
_cell.length_b   1.000
_cell.length_c   1.000
_cell.angle_alpha   90.00
_cell.angle_beta   90.00
_cell.angle_gamma   90.00
#
_symmetry.space_group_name_H-M   'P 1'
#
loop_
_entity.id
_entity.type
_entity.pdbx_description
1 polymer ?
#
loop_
_entity_poly.entity_id
_entity_poly.type
_entity_poly.pdbx_seq_one_letter_code
_entity_poly.pdbx_strand_id
1 'polypeptide(L)'
;MARTARRRLRGVRADGLMPNARRLRPYLFIIAMCLALSPAWSVPAQPLVPTQPDLPPLGRSRFDQLIGNAPVPFPYARLARTIEAQMQPDPGGLPALKTTLIPLGRSLQKNAGAPDFFRFPRVVAAADGLNKAGVEPLQDRLFLGFHEKGEVIEVISYNDAAARFEFQIVRDYAPGKTPQVFYARRSLCLACHQNAAPIFARPLWDETSANPAIARRLRDARKDFYGIKLSGTDIAYFIDAATERANLFSVWQTLWQQGCGAGESGDRCRMEAFSAALDYARNGRLPAADALPTLARNWKIRWPHGLPIPNPDLPNRDPLAALPDAANDPLLPRPPLAIWRAPDKTAFIVGLAGMLDTAAVKQSAVKQLGQRDLSAALERLRARGELAARPFNPSLLHAVLAEFGMPHRPSLARLPPARIEADVRFTGAHTLFRTQCGLCHDSTANFPPNFLHGDDAAVSARLDHCAERIFYRLSLWHVTAARRSKSPMPPSSILATRGIDVETWARSPALAALLEDVRLRIRAQGGQPEILLARPFEQLRACLPNPAAP
;
A
#
# COMPACT_ATOMS: atom_id res chain seq x y z
N MET A 1 -20.19 -48.35 -16.04
CA MET A 1 -20.58 -49.47 -15.14
C MET A 1 -20.46 -48.98 -13.70
N ALA A 2 -21.62 -48.77 -13.10
CA ALA A 2 -21.75 -48.27 -11.71
C ALA A 2 -21.77 -49.44 -10.73
N ARG A 3 -21.18 -49.27 -9.57
CA ARG A 3 -21.53 -50.07 -8.36
C ARG A 3 -21.53 -49.19 -7.11
N THR A 4 -22.70 -48.91 -6.67
CA THR A 4 -23.10 -48.37 -5.35
C THR A 4 -22.81 -49.36 -4.24
N ALA A 5 -22.25 -48.88 -3.14
CA ALA A 5 -22.23 -49.60 -1.85
C ALA A 5 -22.81 -48.71 -0.75
N ARG A 6 -24.08 -49.00 -0.37
CA ARG A 6 -24.70 -48.50 0.84
C ARG A 6 -24.23 -49.34 2.03
N ARG A 7 -23.70 -48.73 3.08
CA ARG A 7 -23.53 -49.34 4.42
C ARG A 7 -24.54 -48.76 5.39
N ARG A 8 -25.37 -49.64 5.91
CA ARG A 8 -26.35 -49.40 6.99
C ARG A 8 -25.60 -49.28 8.32
N LEU A 9 -25.88 -48.26 9.08
CA LEU A 9 -25.56 -48.23 10.50
C LEU A 9 -26.76 -48.69 11.31
N ARG A 10 -26.53 -49.74 12.10
CA ARG A 10 -27.46 -50.29 13.08
C ARG A 10 -27.42 -49.45 14.36
N GLY A 11 -28.59 -49.17 14.92
CA GLY A 11 -28.76 -48.51 16.20
C GLY A 11 -28.31 -49.37 17.38
N VAL A 12 -27.79 -48.72 18.38
CA VAL A 12 -27.62 -49.25 19.73
C VAL A 12 -28.46 -48.39 20.65
N ARG A 13 -29.44 -49.04 21.29
CA ARG A 13 -30.20 -48.52 22.44
C ARG A 13 -29.31 -48.62 23.69
N ALA A 14 -29.27 -47.58 24.47
CA ALA A 14 -28.80 -47.64 25.85
C ALA A 14 -29.89 -47.08 26.77
N ASP A 15 -30.44 -47.94 27.54
CA ASP A 15 -31.36 -47.65 28.66
C ASP A 15 -30.55 -47.25 29.90
N GLY A 16 -31.09 -46.29 30.62
CA GLY A 16 -31.11 -46.25 32.07
C GLY A 16 -29.93 -45.61 32.79
N LEU A 17 -30.21 -44.50 33.40
CA LEU A 17 -30.13 -44.18 34.82
C LEU A 17 -29.95 -42.67 35.04
N MET A 18 -31.00 -42.01 35.48
CA MET A 18 -30.89 -40.66 36.04
C MET A 18 -30.53 -40.77 37.54
N PRO A 19 -29.67 -39.91 38.04
CA PRO A 19 -29.75 -39.47 39.43
C PRO A 19 -29.99 -37.95 39.55
N ASN A 20 -31.01 -37.63 40.29
CA ASN A 20 -31.33 -36.43 41.08
C ASN A 20 -30.60 -35.12 40.78
N ALA A 21 -31.25 -34.25 40.03
CA ALA A 21 -30.94 -32.84 39.87
C ALA A 21 -31.62 -32.01 40.99
N ARG A 22 -30.98 -31.83 42.12
CA ARG A 22 -31.45 -30.87 43.15
C ARG A 22 -30.36 -30.29 44.06
N ARG A 23 -29.16 -29.90 43.56
CA ARG A 23 -28.23 -29.05 44.37
C ARG A 23 -27.13 -28.35 43.59
N LEU A 24 -27.38 -27.81 42.37
CA LEU A 24 -26.33 -27.08 41.61
C LEU A 24 -26.83 -25.79 40.93
N ARG A 25 -27.70 -25.05 41.61
CA ARG A 25 -28.27 -23.81 41.01
C ARG A 25 -27.60 -22.46 41.37
N PRO A 26 -26.61 -22.27 42.26
CA PRO A 26 -26.01 -20.96 42.40
C PRO A 26 -24.72 -20.73 41.60
N TYR A 27 -24.03 -21.77 41.09
CA TYR A 27 -22.73 -21.56 40.42
C TYR A 27 -22.81 -21.32 38.92
N LEU A 28 -23.88 -21.66 38.26
CA LEU A 28 -24.06 -21.41 36.81
C LEU A 28 -24.36 -19.95 36.47
N PHE A 29 -24.89 -19.17 37.41
CA PHE A 29 -25.17 -17.73 37.18
C PHE A 29 -23.92 -16.86 37.29
N ILE A 30 -22.93 -17.26 38.06
CA ILE A 30 -21.65 -16.49 38.20
C ILE A 30 -20.75 -16.76 37.00
N ILE A 31 -20.73 -17.95 36.43
CA ILE A 31 -19.95 -18.27 35.22
C ILE A 31 -20.53 -17.61 33.95
N ALA A 32 -21.88 -17.51 33.87
CA ALA A 32 -22.52 -16.82 32.74
C ALA A 32 -22.31 -15.29 32.78
N MET A 33 -22.16 -14.70 33.96
CA MET A 33 -21.92 -13.26 34.11
C MET A 33 -20.44 -12.84 33.90
N CYS A 34 -19.49 -13.77 34.06
CA CYS A 34 -18.08 -13.54 33.76
C CYS A 34 -17.73 -13.72 32.26
N LEU A 35 -18.56 -14.44 31.49
CA LEU A 35 -18.39 -14.59 30.04
C LEU A 35 -18.98 -13.43 29.21
N ALA A 36 -19.81 -12.58 29.81
CA ALA A 36 -20.46 -11.46 29.15
C ALA A 36 -19.67 -10.13 29.23
N LEU A 37 -18.51 -10.10 29.90
CA LEU A 37 -17.72 -8.89 30.11
C LEU A 37 -16.28 -9.00 29.60
N SER A 38 -16.03 -9.80 28.59
CA SER A 38 -14.79 -9.64 27.82
C SER A 38 -15.03 -8.51 26.80
N PRO A 39 -14.55 -7.28 27.04
CA PRO A 39 -14.50 -6.34 25.97
C PRO A 39 -13.63 -6.97 24.89
N ALA A 40 -14.18 -7.15 23.70
CA ALA A 40 -13.39 -7.39 22.52
C ALA A 40 -12.52 -6.16 22.34
N TRP A 41 -11.34 -6.17 22.95
CA TRP A 41 -10.31 -5.19 22.69
C TRP A 41 -9.87 -5.42 21.25
N SER A 42 -10.54 -4.74 20.32
CA SER A 42 -9.97 -4.50 19.01
C SER A 42 -8.73 -3.66 19.25
N VAL A 43 -7.58 -4.34 19.43
CA VAL A 43 -6.29 -3.66 19.39
C VAL A 43 -6.25 -2.96 18.03
N PRO A 44 -6.22 -1.62 17.97
CA PRO A 44 -6.06 -0.95 16.70
C PRO A 44 -4.79 -1.50 16.06
N ALA A 45 -4.90 -2.01 14.84
CA ALA A 45 -3.74 -2.46 14.10
C ALA A 45 -2.78 -1.27 13.98
N GLN A 46 -1.71 -1.27 14.76
CA GLN A 46 -0.70 -0.25 14.63
C GLN A 46 -0.10 -0.39 13.22
N PRO A 47 -0.04 0.70 12.45
CA PRO A 47 0.59 0.66 11.16
C PRO A 47 2.03 0.14 11.32
N LEU A 48 2.38 -0.89 10.56
CA LEU A 48 3.69 -1.55 10.61
C LEU A 48 4.83 -0.60 10.20
N VAL A 49 4.52 0.44 9.48
CA VAL A 49 5.47 1.49 9.09
C VAL A 49 5.07 2.77 9.81
N PRO A 50 6.03 3.45 10.48
CA PRO A 50 5.75 4.78 11.00
C PRO A 50 5.28 5.65 9.85
N THR A 51 4.03 6.03 9.88
CA THR A 51 3.45 6.97 8.92
C THR A 51 3.88 8.37 9.32
N GLN A 52 5.15 8.69 9.11
CA GLN A 52 5.55 10.08 9.17
C GLN A 52 5.08 10.74 7.87
N PRO A 53 4.17 11.70 7.96
CA PRO A 53 3.70 12.38 6.77
C PRO A 53 4.84 13.15 6.11
N ASP A 54 4.85 13.16 4.82
CA ASP A 54 5.54 14.13 3.94
C ASP A 54 6.99 14.51 4.27
N LEU A 55 7.73 13.65 4.99
CA LEU A 55 9.16 13.85 5.16
C LEU A 55 9.87 13.77 3.80
N PRO A 56 10.82 14.68 3.55
CA PRO A 56 11.65 14.57 2.37
C PRO A 56 12.29 13.17 2.31
N PRO A 57 12.40 12.56 1.14
CA PRO A 57 12.95 11.22 1.01
C PRO A 57 14.41 11.21 1.49
N LEU A 58 14.72 10.29 2.39
CA LEU A 58 16.09 10.00 2.75
C LEU A 58 16.71 9.18 1.60
N GLY A 59 17.61 9.78 0.83
CA GLY A 59 18.12 9.14 -0.38
C GLY A 59 17.19 9.28 -1.59
N ARG A 60 17.13 8.28 -2.45
CA ARG A 60 16.40 8.32 -3.72
C ARG A 60 15.72 7.00 -4.03
N SER A 61 14.55 7.08 -4.67
CA SER A 61 13.81 5.91 -5.13
C SER A 61 14.53 5.17 -6.26
N ARG A 62 14.14 3.93 -6.52
CA ARG A 62 14.64 3.18 -7.67
C ARG A 62 14.26 3.83 -9.00
N PHE A 63 13.13 4.50 -9.07
CA PHE A 63 12.74 5.25 -10.27
C PHE A 63 13.68 6.42 -10.53
N ASP A 64 14.02 7.21 -9.51
CA ASP A 64 15.00 8.29 -9.67
C ASP A 64 16.35 7.77 -10.12
N GLN A 65 16.81 6.65 -9.57
CA GLN A 65 18.08 6.03 -9.94
C GLN A 65 18.05 5.52 -11.38
N LEU A 66 16.92 4.97 -11.83
CA LEU A 66 16.72 4.51 -13.20
C LEU A 66 16.77 5.67 -14.20
N ILE A 67 16.07 6.76 -13.90
CA ILE A 67 16.03 7.93 -14.79
C ILE A 67 17.34 8.72 -14.73
N GLY A 68 17.98 8.78 -13.58
CA GLY A 68 19.21 9.53 -13.38
C GLY A 68 19.00 11.03 -13.59
N ASN A 69 19.89 11.65 -14.35
CA ASN A 69 19.83 13.07 -14.73
C ASN A 69 19.17 13.28 -16.11
N ALA A 70 18.75 12.19 -16.77
CA ALA A 70 18.11 12.27 -18.07
C ALA A 70 16.62 12.68 -17.95
N PRO A 71 16.03 13.27 -19.00
CA PRO A 71 14.59 13.42 -19.07
C PRO A 71 13.88 12.05 -19.00
N VAL A 72 12.71 12.02 -18.36
CA VAL A 72 11.88 10.81 -18.35
C VAL A 72 11.56 10.41 -19.80
N PRO A 73 11.86 9.17 -20.22
CA PRO A 73 11.63 8.74 -21.59
C PRO A 73 10.17 8.87 -22.01
N PHE A 74 9.92 9.53 -23.13
CA PHE A 74 8.60 9.66 -23.76
C PHE A 74 8.66 9.08 -25.19
N PRO A 75 7.64 8.45 -25.73
CA PRO A 75 6.35 8.10 -25.13
C PRO A 75 6.44 6.91 -24.13
N TYR A 76 5.31 6.52 -23.53
CA TYR A 76 5.26 5.46 -22.51
C TYR A 76 5.94 4.14 -22.95
N ALA A 77 5.77 3.73 -24.19
CA ALA A 77 6.45 2.55 -24.73
C ALA A 77 7.99 2.65 -24.69
N ARG A 78 8.55 3.87 -24.76
CA ARG A 78 10.00 4.08 -24.60
C ARG A 78 10.42 3.94 -23.13
N LEU A 79 9.63 4.48 -22.20
CA LEU A 79 9.87 4.31 -20.78
C LEU A 79 9.79 2.82 -20.40
N ALA A 80 8.78 2.10 -20.86
CA ALA A 80 8.64 0.67 -20.63
C ALA A 80 9.87 -0.11 -21.10
N ARG A 81 10.35 0.14 -22.33
CA ARG A 81 11.59 -0.49 -22.83
C ARG A 81 12.83 -0.10 -22.00
N THR A 82 12.93 1.12 -21.50
CA THR A 82 14.02 1.54 -20.62
C THR A 82 14.02 0.74 -19.32
N ILE A 83 12.85 0.50 -18.73
CA ILE A 83 12.69 -0.32 -17.53
C ILE A 83 13.06 -1.78 -17.83
N GLU A 84 12.51 -2.36 -18.90
CA GLU A 84 12.78 -3.75 -19.30
C GLU A 84 14.26 -4.00 -19.60
N ALA A 85 14.96 -3.01 -20.16
CA ALA A 85 16.39 -3.09 -20.42
C ALA A 85 17.24 -3.27 -19.15
N GLN A 86 16.72 -2.96 -17.97
CA GLN A 86 17.38 -3.18 -16.67
C GLN A 86 17.15 -4.57 -16.09
N MET A 87 16.25 -5.36 -16.66
CA MET A 87 15.87 -6.68 -16.17
C MET A 87 16.26 -7.77 -17.16
N GLN A 88 16.38 -9.00 -16.66
CA GLN A 88 16.56 -10.17 -17.51
C GLN A 88 15.25 -10.48 -18.23
N PRO A 89 15.30 -11.01 -19.46
CA PRO A 89 14.13 -11.56 -20.11
C PRO A 89 13.47 -12.63 -19.24
N ASP A 90 12.15 -12.65 -19.25
CA ASP A 90 11.40 -13.72 -18.60
C ASP A 90 11.64 -15.07 -19.34
N PRO A 91 12.03 -16.14 -18.64
CA PRO A 91 12.25 -17.45 -19.27
C PRO A 91 11.02 -17.99 -20.00
N GLY A 92 9.81 -17.58 -19.59
CA GLY A 92 8.54 -17.92 -20.24
C GLY A 92 8.20 -17.06 -21.45
N GLY A 93 9.08 -16.12 -21.86
CA GLY A 93 8.85 -15.24 -22.99
C GLY A 93 7.89 -14.07 -22.71
N LEU A 94 7.47 -13.88 -21.46
CA LEU A 94 6.66 -12.74 -21.04
C LEU A 94 7.53 -11.49 -20.86
N PRO A 95 7.00 -10.27 -21.07
CA PRO A 95 7.70 -9.04 -20.74
C PRO A 95 8.11 -8.99 -19.27
N ALA A 96 9.30 -8.49 -18.97
CA ALA A 96 9.77 -8.31 -17.59
C ALA A 96 8.96 -7.23 -16.85
N LEU A 97 8.45 -6.23 -17.56
CA LEU A 97 7.47 -5.27 -17.07
C LEU A 97 6.07 -5.80 -17.36
N LYS A 98 5.39 -6.34 -16.34
CA LYS A 98 4.02 -6.85 -16.45
C LYS A 98 3.05 -5.67 -16.49
N THR A 99 2.19 -5.61 -17.50
CA THR A 99 1.28 -4.48 -17.73
C THR A 99 -0.15 -4.93 -17.94
N THR A 100 -1.11 -4.14 -17.47
CA THR A 100 -2.54 -4.34 -17.71
C THR A 100 -3.25 -3.01 -17.90
N LEU A 101 -4.43 -3.03 -18.53
CA LEU A 101 -5.26 -1.86 -18.80
C LEU A 101 -6.48 -1.85 -17.89
N ILE A 102 -6.76 -0.71 -17.26
CA ILE A 102 -7.88 -0.53 -16.32
C ILE A 102 -8.71 0.69 -16.74
N PRO A 103 -9.79 0.52 -17.52
CA PRO A 103 -10.61 1.67 -17.96
C PRO A 103 -11.50 2.23 -16.84
N LEU A 104 -12.09 1.38 -15.99
CA LEU A 104 -13.08 1.75 -14.99
C LEU A 104 -12.65 1.43 -13.56
N GLY A 105 -11.34 1.49 -13.31
CA GLY A 105 -10.77 1.19 -11.98
C GLY A 105 -11.12 2.21 -10.90
N ARG A 106 -10.65 1.95 -9.69
CA ARG A 106 -10.88 2.78 -8.49
C ARG A 106 -9.82 3.85 -8.25
N SER A 107 -8.83 3.96 -9.14
CA SER A 107 -7.82 5.03 -9.07
C SER A 107 -8.47 6.41 -9.15
N LEU A 108 -7.91 7.35 -8.41
CA LEU A 108 -8.30 8.75 -8.45
C LEU A 108 -8.15 9.35 -9.87
N GLN A 109 -7.17 8.88 -10.64
CA GLN A 109 -6.90 9.34 -12.00
C GLN A 109 -7.90 8.83 -13.06
N LYS A 110 -8.78 7.88 -12.71
CA LYS A 110 -9.81 7.38 -13.63
C LYS A 110 -10.61 8.51 -14.29
N ASN A 111 -10.97 9.53 -13.50
CA ASN A 111 -11.83 10.60 -13.98
C ASN A 111 -11.20 11.46 -15.08
N ALA A 112 -9.86 11.47 -15.20
CA ALA A 112 -9.18 12.11 -16.32
C ALA A 112 -9.53 11.45 -17.67
N GLY A 113 -9.92 10.15 -17.70
CA GLY A 113 -10.37 9.44 -18.89
C GLY A 113 -11.80 9.75 -19.34
N ALA A 114 -12.59 10.42 -18.52
CA ALA A 114 -14.01 10.65 -18.81
C ALA A 114 -14.21 11.53 -20.07
N PRO A 115 -15.27 11.27 -20.85
CA PRO A 115 -16.16 10.11 -20.81
C PRO A 115 -15.58 8.87 -21.51
N ASP A 116 -14.43 8.98 -22.15
CA ASP A 116 -13.85 8.00 -23.09
C ASP A 116 -12.94 6.99 -22.38
N PHE A 117 -13.40 6.44 -21.25
CA PHE A 117 -12.60 5.56 -20.37
C PHE A 117 -11.94 4.39 -21.10
N PHE A 118 -12.61 3.79 -22.08
CA PHE A 118 -12.08 2.66 -22.83
C PHE A 118 -11.08 3.08 -23.91
N ARG A 119 -11.14 4.32 -24.38
CA ARG A 119 -10.16 4.89 -25.29
C ARG A 119 -8.89 5.34 -24.56
N PHE A 120 -9.03 5.80 -23.32
CA PHE A 120 -7.96 6.28 -22.46
C PHE A 120 -7.93 5.51 -21.14
N PRO A 121 -7.71 4.19 -21.16
CA PRO A 121 -7.59 3.42 -19.94
C PRO A 121 -6.32 3.79 -19.18
N ARG A 122 -6.34 3.60 -17.87
CA ARG A 122 -5.12 3.63 -17.08
C ARG A 122 -4.28 2.39 -17.38
N VAL A 123 -3.00 2.57 -17.61
CA VAL A 123 -2.01 1.49 -17.63
C VAL A 123 -1.52 1.26 -16.21
N VAL A 124 -1.53 0.02 -15.74
CA VAL A 124 -0.85 -0.39 -14.51
C VAL A 124 0.26 -1.34 -14.87
N ALA A 125 1.45 -1.09 -14.33
CA ALA A 125 2.61 -1.91 -14.60
C ALA A 125 3.39 -2.22 -13.31
N ALA A 126 3.97 -3.43 -13.26
CA ALA A 126 4.85 -3.90 -12.20
C ALA A 126 6.14 -4.47 -12.78
N ALA A 127 7.29 -4.06 -12.25
CA ALA A 127 8.56 -4.67 -12.58
C ALA A 127 8.66 -6.04 -11.87
N ASP A 128 8.57 -7.13 -12.65
CA ASP A 128 8.56 -8.51 -12.17
C ASP A 128 9.65 -9.40 -12.80
N GLY A 129 10.47 -8.85 -13.68
CA GLY A 129 11.61 -9.55 -14.25
C GLY A 129 12.76 -9.70 -13.27
N LEU A 130 13.57 -10.75 -13.46
CA LEU A 130 14.78 -10.97 -12.66
C LEU A 130 15.76 -9.82 -12.87
N ASN A 131 16.50 -9.49 -11.82
CA ASN A 131 17.47 -8.40 -11.86
C ASN A 131 18.71 -8.80 -12.71
N LYS A 132 19.23 -7.88 -13.50
CA LYS A 132 20.54 -8.02 -14.17
C LYS A 132 21.67 -7.82 -13.16
N ALA A 133 22.76 -8.52 -13.39
CA ALA A 133 23.97 -8.31 -12.60
C ALA A 133 24.51 -6.88 -12.78
N GLY A 134 24.94 -6.27 -11.70
CA GLY A 134 25.54 -4.91 -11.74
C GLY A 134 24.53 -3.76 -11.90
N VAL A 135 23.24 -4.05 -11.96
CA VAL A 135 22.17 -3.04 -12.06
C VAL A 135 21.35 -3.04 -10.77
N GLU A 136 20.86 -1.87 -10.36
CA GLU A 136 19.98 -1.74 -9.21
C GLU A 136 18.68 -2.56 -9.41
N PRO A 137 18.29 -3.40 -8.46
CA PRO A 137 17.15 -4.28 -8.61
C PRO A 137 15.84 -3.47 -8.73
N LEU A 138 15.05 -3.80 -9.75
CA LEU A 138 13.72 -3.24 -9.96
C LEU A 138 12.59 -4.21 -9.61
N GLN A 139 12.87 -5.51 -9.60
CA GLN A 139 11.87 -6.54 -9.28
C GLN A 139 11.20 -6.24 -7.93
N ASP A 140 9.87 -6.20 -7.91
CA ASP A 140 9.03 -5.89 -6.75
C ASP A 140 9.27 -4.48 -6.14
N ARG A 141 10.03 -3.61 -6.82
CA ARG A 141 10.43 -2.29 -6.32
C ARG A 141 9.96 -1.12 -7.16
N LEU A 142 9.33 -1.39 -8.30
CA LEU A 142 8.84 -0.36 -9.22
C LEU A 142 7.47 -0.73 -9.78
N PHE A 143 6.51 0.17 -9.57
CA PHE A 143 5.14 0.07 -10.05
C PHE A 143 4.75 1.41 -10.68
N LEU A 144 4.02 1.36 -11.79
CA LEU A 144 3.61 2.53 -12.54
C LEU A 144 2.11 2.54 -12.80
N GLY A 145 1.53 3.74 -12.79
CA GLY A 145 0.17 3.99 -13.22
C GLY A 145 0.16 5.11 -14.25
N PHE A 146 0.15 4.80 -15.55
CA PHE A 146 0.13 5.81 -16.61
C PHE A 146 -1.29 6.14 -17.04
N HIS A 147 -1.57 7.43 -17.26
CA HIS A 147 -2.82 7.92 -17.80
C HIS A 147 -2.58 8.97 -18.88
N GLU A 148 -2.82 8.60 -20.16
CA GLU A 148 -2.53 9.44 -21.33
C GLU A 148 -3.25 10.80 -21.27
N LYS A 149 -4.59 10.79 -21.15
CA LYS A 149 -5.41 12.01 -21.13
C LYS A 149 -5.18 12.87 -19.88
N GLY A 150 -4.67 12.28 -18.80
CA GLY A 150 -4.24 13.00 -17.60
C GLY A 150 -2.82 13.54 -17.69
N GLU A 151 -2.07 13.19 -18.73
CA GLU A 151 -0.66 13.58 -18.93
C GLU A 151 0.23 13.27 -17.74
N VAL A 152 -0.02 12.12 -17.07
CA VAL A 152 0.58 11.80 -15.78
C VAL A 152 1.01 10.33 -15.70
N ILE A 153 2.15 10.11 -15.02
CA ILE A 153 2.50 8.79 -14.51
C ILE A 153 2.56 8.86 -12.98
N GLU A 154 1.77 8.04 -12.31
CA GLU A 154 1.92 7.77 -10.88
C GLU A 154 2.96 6.67 -10.72
N VAL A 155 3.90 6.85 -9.79
CA VAL A 155 4.98 5.92 -9.53
C VAL A 155 5.00 5.53 -8.06
N ILE A 156 5.06 4.22 -7.79
CA ILE A 156 5.39 3.70 -6.48
C ILE A 156 6.72 2.98 -6.63
N SER A 157 7.75 3.50 -5.96
CA SER A 157 9.10 3.02 -6.13
C SER A 157 9.82 2.87 -4.79
N TYR A 158 10.49 1.73 -4.58
CA TYR A 158 11.20 1.46 -3.35
C TYR A 158 12.43 2.36 -3.20
N ASN A 159 12.64 2.84 -1.99
CA ASN A 159 13.80 3.64 -1.60
C ASN A 159 14.57 2.86 -0.52
N ASP A 160 15.71 2.28 -0.88
CA ASP A 160 16.47 1.45 0.06
C ASP A 160 17.02 2.27 1.24
N ALA A 161 17.44 3.51 1.02
CA ALA A 161 17.97 4.34 2.11
C ALA A 161 16.90 4.61 3.18
N ALA A 162 15.65 4.83 2.74
CA ALA A 162 14.51 5.04 3.62
C ALA A 162 13.81 3.73 4.00
N ALA A 163 14.17 2.61 3.37
CA ALA A 163 13.55 1.29 3.52
C ALA A 163 12.02 1.29 3.38
N ARG A 164 11.51 2.06 2.44
CA ARG A 164 10.08 2.21 2.19
C ARG A 164 9.79 2.52 0.72
N PHE A 165 8.54 2.31 0.32
CA PHE A 165 8.06 2.82 -0.95
C PHE A 165 7.84 4.33 -0.87
N GLU A 166 8.31 5.03 -1.89
CA GLU A 166 7.99 6.43 -2.16
C GLU A 166 6.91 6.52 -3.23
N PHE A 167 6.12 7.57 -3.14
CA PHE A 167 5.08 7.89 -4.11
C PHE A 167 5.53 9.10 -4.91
N GLN A 168 5.55 8.97 -6.23
CA GLN A 168 6.00 10.02 -7.12
C GLN A 168 4.97 10.23 -8.23
N ILE A 169 4.97 11.43 -8.78
CA ILE A 169 4.16 11.82 -9.95
C ILE A 169 5.08 12.38 -11.00
N VAL A 170 5.00 11.85 -12.22
CA VAL A 170 5.56 12.48 -13.41
C VAL A 170 4.46 13.30 -14.05
N ARG A 171 4.59 14.62 -14.02
CA ARG A 171 3.67 15.58 -14.64
C ARG A 171 4.13 15.97 -16.03
N ASP A 172 3.25 16.58 -16.81
CA ASP A 172 3.52 17.04 -18.17
C ASP A 172 4.00 15.91 -19.10
N TYR A 173 3.48 14.70 -18.89
CA TYR A 173 3.86 13.52 -19.65
C TYR A 173 3.04 13.44 -20.95
N ALA A 174 3.31 14.36 -21.86
CA ALA A 174 2.58 14.55 -23.12
C ALA A 174 3.50 14.98 -24.27
N PRO A 175 3.06 14.85 -25.54
CA PRO A 175 3.83 15.33 -26.70
C PRO A 175 4.17 16.81 -26.58
N GLY A 176 5.43 17.15 -26.84
CA GLY A 176 5.92 18.54 -26.83
C GLY A 176 6.12 19.15 -25.44
N LYS A 177 5.84 18.39 -24.36
CA LYS A 177 6.10 18.83 -22.99
C LYS A 177 7.38 18.20 -22.44
N THR A 178 7.90 18.77 -21.36
CA THR A 178 9.05 18.23 -20.63
C THR A 178 8.56 17.57 -19.33
N PRO A 179 8.55 16.24 -19.26
CA PRO A 179 8.11 15.53 -18.07
C PRO A 179 8.92 15.88 -16.83
N GLN A 180 8.25 16.10 -15.70
CA GLN A 180 8.86 16.46 -14.43
C GLN A 180 8.46 15.51 -13.33
N VAL A 181 9.44 15.01 -12.56
CA VAL A 181 9.23 14.08 -11.45
C VAL A 181 9.12 14.85 -10.14
N PHE A 182 8.05 14.58 -9.40
CA PHE A 182 7.83 15.10 -8.05
C PHE A 182 7.60 13.96 -7.08
N TYR A 183 8.08 14.08 -5.86
CA TYR A 183 7.60 13.27 -4.74
C TYR A 183 6.23 13.80 -4.34
N ALA A 184 5.23 12.94 -4.44
CA ALA A 184 3.85 13.26 -4.09
C ALA A 184 3.68 13.39 -2.58
N ARG A 185 2.67 14.14 -2.16
CA ARG A 185 2.27 14.17 -0.76
C ARG A 185 1.86 12.77 -0.30
N ARG A 186 2.71 12.16 0.51
CA ARG A 186 2.58 10.76 0.93
C ARG A 186 1.24 10.46 1.59
N SER A 187 0.75 11.37 2.41
CA SER A 187 -0.53 11.26 3.09
C SER A 187 -1.72 11.11 2.13
N LEU A 188 -1.70 11.77 0.98
CA LEU A 188 -2.72 11.59 -0.05
C LEU A 188 -2.70 10.16 -0.60
N CYS A 189 -1.53 9.62 -0.88
CA CYS A 189 -1.37 8.26 -1.42
C CYS A 189 -1.74 7.20 -0.38
N LEU A 190 -1.36 7.40 0.88
CA LEU A 190 -1.65 6.48 1.99
C LEU A 190 -3.14 6.36 2.32
N ALA A 191 -3.99 7.28 1.87
CA ALA A 191 -5.43 7.16 2.00
C ALA A 191 -5.95 5.86 1.36
N CYS A 192 -5.42 5.50 0.19
CA CYS A 192 -5.74 4.25 -0.50
C CYS A 192 -4.67 3.18 -0.24
N HIS A 193 -3.38 3.55 -0.31
CA HIS A 193 -2.23 2.65 -0.10
C HIS A 193 -1.91 2.48 1.38
N GLN A 194 -2.86 2.00 2.17
CA GLN A 194 -2.84 1.97 3.64
C GLN A 194 -1.66 1.18 4.23
N ASN A 195 -1.06 0.26 3.47
CA ASN A 195 0.17 -0.46 3.86
C ASN A 195 1.44 0.25 3.40
N ALA A 196 1.35 1.46 2.82
CA ALA A 196 2.47 2.16 2.21
C ALA A 196 3.14 1.35 1.07
N ALA A 197 2.39 0.50 0.36
CA ALA A 197 2.81 -0.38 -0.73
C ALA A 197 1.75 -0.39 -1.84
N PRO A 198 2.04 -0.95 -3.01
CA PRO A 198 1.04 -1.12 -4.07
C PRO A 198 -0.19 -1.90 -3.60
N ILE A 199 -1.35 -1.62 -4.19
CA ILE A 199 -2.62 -2.31 -3.93
C ILE A 199 -3.23 -2.80 -5.25
N PHE A 200 -3.76 -4.03 -5.22
CA PHE A 200 -4.48 -4.61 -6.36
C PHE A 200 -5.58 -5.54 -5.85
N ALA A 201 -6.54 -5.84 -6.72
CA ALA A 201 -7.61 -6.78 -6.46
C ALA A 201 -7.20 -8.19 -6.91
N ARG A 202 -7.59 -9.22 -6.16
CA ARG A 202 -7.36 -10.64 -6.43
C ARG A 202 -8.65 -11.45 -6.45
N PRO A 203 -8.59 -12.71 -6.93
CA PRO A 203 -7.64 -13.32 -7.89
C PRO A 203 -8.00 -12.99 -9.32
N LEU A 204 -9.23 -12.53 -9.56
CA LEU A 204 -9.76 -12.16 -10.87
C LEU A 204 -9.93 -10.65 -10.92
N TRP A 205 -9.17 -10.01 -11.77
CA TRP A 205 -9.21 -8.57 -11.91
C TRP A 205 -10.30 -8.15 -12.89
N ASP A 206 -11.56 -8.17 -12.45
CA ASP A 206 -12.69 -7.79 -13.30
C ASP A 206 -12.61 -6.35 -13.81
N GLU A 207 -11.82 -5.51 -13.17
CA GLU A 207 -11.57 -4.12 -13.60
C GLU A 207 -10.57 -4.00 -14.77
N THR A 208 -9.86 -5.07 -15.12
CA THR A 208 -8.72 -5.04 -16.04
C THR A 208 -9.06 -5.65 -17.40
N SER A 209 -8.11 -5.52 -18.34
CA SER A 209 -8.16 -6.22 -19.62
C SER A 209 -8.13 -7.76 -19.52
N ALA A 210 -7.93 -8.33 -18.32
CA ALA A 210 -8.12 -9.75 -18.07
C ALA A 210 -9.61 -10.16 -18.15
N ASN A 211 -10.53 -9.25 -17.83
CA ASN A 211 -11.97 -9.46 -18.02
C ASN A 211 -12.30 -9.43 -19.52
N PRO A 212 -12.89 -10.51 -20.10
CA PRO A 212 -13.20 -10.56 -21.53
C PRO A 212 -14.14 -9.45 -22.01
N ALA A 213 -15.08 -8.99 -21.19
CA ALA A 213 -16.00 -7.90 -21.55
C ALA A 213 -15.25 -6.55 -21.61
N ILE A 214 -14.34 -6.30 -20.67
CA ILE A 214 -13.46 -5.14 -20.70
C ILE A 214 -12.54 -5.19 -21.91
N ALA A 215 -11.90 -6.34 -22.18
CA ALA A 215 -11.00 -6.53 -23.32
C ALA A 215 -11.71 -6.29 -24.67
N ARG A 216 -12.95 -6.73 -24.82
CA ARG A 216 -13.74 -6.42 -26.04
C ARG A 216 -13.95 -4.92 -26.21
N ARG A 217 -14.45 -4.23 -25.19
CA ARG A 217 -14.69 -2.78 -25.24
C ARG A 217 -13.42 -1.98 -25.51
N LEU A 218 -12.27 -2.42 -24.97
CA LEU A 218 -10.98 -1.80 -25.26
C LEU A 218 -10.63 -1.94 -26.75
N ARG A 219 -10.74 -3.16 -27.33
CA ARG A 219 -10.48 -3.40 -28.75
C ARG A 219 -11.39 -2.59 -29.67
N ASP A 220 -12.66 -2.43 -29.29
CA ASP A 220 -13.63 -1.64 -30.05
C ASP A 220 -13.31 -0.14 -29.98
N ALA A 221 -12.77 0.33 -28.88
CA ALA A 221 -12.46 1.75 -28.68
C ALA A 221 -11.14 2.21 -29.31
N ARG A 222 -10.13 1.32 -29.40
CA ARG A 222 -8.80 1.67 -29.91
C ARG A 222 -8.02 0.41 -30.32
N LYS A 223 -7.26 0.50 -31.45
CA LYS A 223 -6.49 -0.65 -31.97
C LYS A 223 -5.18 -0.89 -31.24
N ASP A 224 -4.53 0.14 -30.71
CA ASP A 224 -3.26 0.05 -30.00
C ASP A 224 -3.28 0.82 -28.68
N PHE A 225 -2.69 0.25 -27.67
CA PHE A 225 -2.51 0.83 -26.35
C PHE A 225 -1.01 0.79 -26.00
N TYR A 226 -0.24 1.68 -26.58
CA TYR A 226 1.20 1.90 -26.25
C TYR A 226 2.06 0.66 -26.48
N GLY A 227 1.68 -0.21 -27.42
CA GLY A 227 2.32 -1.49 -27.67
C GLY A 227 1.97 -2.58 -26.66
N ILE A 228 1.05 -2.32 -25.72
CA ILE A 228 0.61 -3.30 -24.71
C ILE A 228 -0.36 -4.29 -25.34
N LYS A 229 -0.06 -5.58 -25.22
CA LYS A 229 -0.98 -6.65 -25.63
C LYS A 229 -2.13 -6.74 -24.63
N LEU A 230 -3.36 -6.88 -25.15
CA LEU A 230 -4.52 -7.24 -24.35
C LEU A 230 -4.40 -8.71 -23.99
N SER A 231 -3.74 -9.00 -22.88
CA SER A 231 -3.52 -10.35 -22.39
C SER A 231 -4.56 -10.75 -21.35
N GLY A 232 -4.63 -12.05 -21.08
CA GLY A 232 -5.56 -12.62 -20.12
C GLY A 232 -5.12 -12.50 -18.66
N THR A 233 -5.64 -13.40 -17.85
CA THR A 233 -5.47 -13.43 -16.38
C THR A 233 -4.04 -13.60 -15.90
N ASP A 234 -3.18 -14.24 -16.70
CA ASP A 234 -1.80 -14.53 -16.29
C ASP A 234 -0.99 -13.27 -15.98
N ILE A 235 -1.13 -12.21 -16.79
CA ILE A 235 -0.44 -10.94 -16.54
C ILE A 235 -0.95 -10.26 -15.26
N ALA A 236 -2.25 -10.27 -15.03
CA ALA A 236 -2.83 -9.74 -13.80
C ALA A 236 -2.32 -10.53 -12.57
N TYR A 237 -2.22 -11.84 -12.66
CA TYR A 237 -1.66 -12.69 -11.62
C TYR A 237 -0.21 -12.30 -11.27
N PHE A 238 0.64 -12.04 -12.26
CA PHE A 238 2.04 -11.65 -12.00
C PHE A 238 2.14 -10.28 -11.32
N ILE A 239 1.30 -9.31 -11.71
CA ILE A 239 1.26 -8.01 -11.05
C ILE A 239 0.83 -8.17 -9.58
N ASP A 240 -0.15 -9.00 -9.33
CA ASP A 240 -0.65 -9.31 -7.99
C ASP A 240 0.43 -9.97 -7.12
N ALA A 241 1.11 -10.98 -7.65
CA ALA A 241 2.22 -11.64 -6.96
C ALA A 241 3.38 -10.68 -6.63
N ALA A 242 3.73 -9.77 -7.56
CA ALA A 242 4.73 -8.72 -7.30
C ALA A 242 4.28 -7.77 -6.17
N THR A 243 2.99 -7.45 -6.13
CA THR A 243 2.41 -6.63 -5.06
C THR A 243 2.46 -7.31 -3.71
N GLU A 244 2.19 -8.61 -3.63
CA GLU A 244 2.31 -9.37 -2.38
C GLU A 244 3.74 -9.34 -1.84
N ARG A 245 4.72 -9.62 -2.69
CA ARG A 245 6.12 -9.59 -2.28
C ARG A 245 6.56 -8.19 -1.84
N ALA A 246 6.14 -7.15 -2.57
CA ALA A 246 6.40 -5.77 -2.21
C ALA A 246 5.77 -5.39 -0.85
N ASN A 247 4.56 -5.87 -0.58
CA ASN A 247 3.86 -5.63 0.68
C ASN A 247 4.62 -6.20 1.90
N LEU A 248 5.35 -7.29 1.73
CA LEU A 248 6.13 -7.90 2.79
C LEU A 248 7.43 -7.14 3.12
N PHE A 249 7.90 -6.22 2.28
CA PHE A 249 9.11 -5.43 2.58
C PHE A 249 8.97 -4.64 3.87
N SER A 250 7.81 -4.05 4.13
CA SER A 250 7.55 -3.34 5.38
C SER A 250 7.50 -4.29 6.59
N VAL A 251 7.04 -5.52 6.39
CA VAL A 251 7.05 -6.57 7.44
C VAL A 251 8.48 -6.95 7.81
N TRP A 252 9.34 -7.17 6.81
CA TRP A 252 10.75 -7.51 7.05
C TRP A 252 11.49 -6.38 7.77
N GLN A 253 11.25 -5.13 7.39
CA GLN A 253 11.80 -3.98 8.08
C GLN A 253 11.30 -3.87 9.52
N THR A 254 10.03 -4.14 9.76
CA THR A 254 9.46 -4.14 11.11
C THR A 254 10.10 -5.21 11.99
N LEU A 255 10.30 -6.41 11.46
CA LEU A 255 10.96 -7.50 12.20
C LEU A 255 12.44 -7.18 12.46
N TRP A 256 13.14 -6.60 11.49
CA TRP A 256 14.53 -6.15 11.66
C TRP A 256 14.67 -5.09 12.75
N GLN A 257 13.85 -4.05 12.70
CA GLN A 257 13.95 -2.92 13.61
C GLN A 257 13.33 -3.20 14.98
N GLN A 258 12.09 -3.65 14.98
CA GLN A 258 11.30 -3.80 16.19
C GLN A 258 11.35 -5.22 16.76
N GLY A 259 11.37 -6.23 15.91
CA GLY A 259 11.43 -7.62 16.32
C GLY A 259 12.75 -7.97 17.00
N CYS A 260 13.88 -7.54 16.46
CA CYS A 260 15.15 -7.66 17.13
C CYS A 260 15.24 -6.77 18.38
N GLY A 261 14.56 -5.60 18.39
CA GLY A 261 14.55 -4.69 19.54
C GLY A 261 15.78 -3.79 19.61
N ALA A 262 15.99 -3.15 20.76
CA ALA A 262 17.08 -2.22 21.02
C ALA A 262 18.23 -2.85 21.83
N GLY A 263 19.34 -2.13 21.91
CA GLY A 263 20.51 -2.49 22.72
C GLY A 263 21.30 -3.68 22.18
N GLU A 264 22.25 -4.15 22.97
CA GLU A 264 23.20 -5.20 22.56
C GLU A 264 22.52 -6.50 22.11
N SER A 265 21.47 -6.93 22.80
CA SER A 265 20.71 -8.13 22.40
C SER A 265 19.99 -7.94 21.07
N GLY A 266 19.51 -6.72 20.78
CA GLY A 266 18.92 -6.36 19.51
C GLY A 266 19.93 -6.38 18.36
N ASP A 267 21.12 -5.87 18.62
CA ASP A 267 22.20 -5.88 17.63
C ASP A 267 22.70 -7.31 17.34
N ARG A 268 22.82 -8.15 18.35
CA ARG A 268 23.14 -9.58 18.15
C ARG A 268 22.09 -10.28 17.30
N CYS A 269 20.80 -10.00 17.56
CA CYS A 269 19.71 -10.52 16.74
C CYS A 269 19.84 -10.08 15.26
N ARG A 270 20.20 -8.82 15.00
CA ARG A 270 20.44 -8.31 13.64
C ARG A 270 21.64 -8.99 12.98
N MET A 271 22.73 -9.19 13.72
CA MET A 271 23.91 -9.92 13.21
C MET A 271 23.57 -11.35 12.85
N GLU A 272 22.82 -12.06 13.69
CA GLU A 272 22.34 -13.41 13.41
C GLU A 272 21.44 -13.43 12.17
N ALA A 273 20.46 -12.50 12.08
CA ALA A 273 19.55 -12.39 10.96
C ALA A 273 20.28 -12.07 9.65
N PHE A 274 21.24 -11.13 9.67
CA PHE A 274 22.06 -10.79 8.50
C PHE A 274 22.89 -12.00 8.04
N SER A 275 23.57 -12.65 8.97
CA SER A 275 24.41 -13.83 8.68
C SER A 275 23.58 -14.97 8.06
N ALA A 276 22.41 -15.25 8.63
CA ALA A 276 21.49 -16.26 8.11
C ALA A 276 20.93 -15.88 6.73
N ALA A 277 20.58 -14.61 6.51
CA ALA A 277 20.11 -14.13 5.22
C ALA A 277 21.20 -14.22 4.13
N LEU A 278 22.44 -13.88 4.48
CA LEU A 278 23.57 -14.00 3.57
C LEU A 278 23.89 -15.47 3.25
N ASP A 279 23.84 -16.36 4.26
CA ASP A 279 24.06 -17.79 4.05
C ASP A 279 22.97 -18.39 3.18
N TYR A 280 21.70 -18.02 3.39
CA TYR A 280 20.62 -18.45 2.52
C TYR A 280 20.79 -17.93 1.09
N ALA A 281 21.13 -16.67 0.91
CA ALA A 281 21.34 -16.08 -0.43
C ALA A 281 22.50 -16.72 -1.20
N ARG A 282 23.51 -17.25 -0.50
CA ARG A 282 24.69 -17.90 -1.06
C ARG A 282 24.47 -19.37 -1.35
N ASN A 283 23.87 -20.08 -0.41
CA ASN A 283 23.91 -21.54 -0.33
C ASN A 283 22.51 -22.17 -0.25
N GLY A 284 21.43 -21.38 -0.18
CA GLY A 284 20.06 -21.88 0.03
C GLY A 284 19.85 -22.50 1.42
N ARG A 285 20.76 -22.28 2.38
CA ARG A 285 20.68 -22.89 3.71
C ARG A 285 19.72 -22.13 4.59
N LEU A 286 18.68 -22.81 5.03
CA LEU A 286 17.70 -22.27 5.98
C LEU A 286 18.29 -22.15 7.38
N PRO A 287 17.80 -21.20 8.21
CA PRO A 287 18.24 -21.06 9.59
C PRO A 287 17.86 -22.29 10.42
N ALA A 288 18.67 -22.59 11.43
CA ALA A 288 18.34 -23.64 12.40
C ALA A 288 17.07 -23.31 13.19
N ALA A 289 16.37 -24.31 13.70
CA ALA A 289 15.11 -24.13 14.42
C ALA A 289 15.25 -23.26 15.69
N ASP A 290 16.40 -23.27 16.34
CA ASP A 290 16.77 -22.47 17.52
C ASP A 290 17.37 -21.10 17.17
N ALA A 291 17.59 -20.78 15.90
CA ALA A 291 18.08 -19.47 15.47
C ALA A 291 17.19 -18.33 15.94
N LEU A 292 17.77 -17.14 16.06
CA LEU A 292 17.07 -15.88 16.43
C LEU A 292 16.26 -15.97 17.76
N PRO A 293 16.88 -16.40 18.86
CA PRO A 293 16.17 -16.56 20.13
C PRO A 293 15.67 -15.20 20.68
N THR A 294 16.39 -14.13 20.41
CA THR A 294 15.97 -12.76 20.81
C THR A 294 14.71 -12.32 20.07
N LEU A 295 14.61 -12.58 18.76
CA LEU A 295 13.40 -12.33 17.99
C LEU A 295 12.22 -13.12 18.56
N ALA A 296 12.40 -14.40 18.84
CA ALA A 296 11.34 -15.26 19.39
C ALA A 296 10.84 -14.77 20.75
N ARG A 297 11.74 -14.26 21.60
CA ARG A 297 11.39 -13.67 22.91
C ARG A 297 10.64 -12.36 22.74
N ASN A 298 11.18 -11.44 21.94
CA ASN A 298 10.59 -10.12 21.72
C ASN A 298 9.23 -10.21 21.04
N TRP A 299 9.02 -11.21 20.19
CA TRP A 299 7.74 -11.49 19.55
C TRP A 299 6.60 -11.61 20.55
N LYS A 300 6.79 -12.43 21.59
CA LYS A 300 5.75 -12.67 22.61
C LYS A 300 5.34 -11.38 23.35
N ILE A 301 6.29 -10.46 23.48
CA ILE A 301 6.09 -9.18 24.19
C ILE A 301 5.40 -8.17 23.26
N ARG A 302 5.88 -8.04 22.02
CA ARG A 302 5.40 -7.00 21.09
C ARG A 302 4.12 -7.38 20.38
N TRP A 303 3.96 -8.65 20.06
CA TRP A 303 2.82 -9.16 19.30
C TRP A 303 2.16 -10.35 20.01
N PRO A 304 1.61 -10.16 21.21
CA PRO A 304 0.99 -11.25 21.99
C PRO A 304 -0.17 -11.91 21.25
N HIS A 305 -0.84 -11.16 20.36
CA HIS A 305 -1.93 -11.64 19.51
C HIS A 305 -1.46 -12.02 18.09
N GLY A 306 -0.17 -11.95 17.81
CA GLY A 306 0.44 -12.17 16.50
C GLY A 306 0.72 -10.89 15.73
N LEU A 307 1.59 -10.97 14.74
CA LEU A 307 1.95 -9.87 13.85
C LEU A 307 0.93 -9.78 12.72
N PRO A 308 0.21 -8.65 12.55
CA PRO A 308 -0.67 -8.46 11.43
C PRO A 308 0.13 -8.28 10.13
N ILE A 309 -0.17 -9.09 9.12
CA ILE A 309 0.35 -8.92 7.77
C ILE A 309 -0.59 -7.97 7.03
N PRO A 310 -0.13 -6.83 6.52
CA PRO A 310 -0.98 -5.91 5.80
C PRO A 310 -1.65 -6.56 4.59
N ASN A 311 -2.89 -6.20 4.33
CA ASN A 311 -3.60 -6.69 3.16
C ASN A 311 -3.36 -5.75 1.97
N PRO A 312 -2.68 -6.19 0.89
CA PRO A 312 -2.46 -5.37 -0.29
C PRO A 312 -3.72 -5.24 -1.16
N ASP A 313 -4.72 -6.11 -0.96
CA ASP A 313 -5.82 -6.24 -1.89
C ASP A 313 -6.99 -5.33 -1.60
N LEU A 314 -7.65 -4.91 -2.67
CA LEU A 314 -9.03 -4.44 -2.64
C LEU A 314 -9.97 -5.59 -3.00
N PRO A 315 -11.22 -5.61 -2.49
CA PRO A 315 -12.21 -6.57 -2.95
C PRO A 315 -12.38 -6.47 -4.46
N ASN A 316 -12.38 -7.62 -5.16
CA ASN A 316 -12.65 -7.65 -6.58
C ASN A 316 -14.10 -7.24 -6.87
N ARG A 317 -14.34 -6.58 -7.99
CA ARG A 317 -15.69 -6.18 -8.42
C ARG A 317 -15.82 -6.22 -9.92
N ASP A 318 -17.02 -6.40 -10.42
CA ASP A 318 -17.34 -6.15 -11.81
C ASP A 318 -17.66 -4.65 -12.02
N PRO A 319 -16.80 -3.87 -12.70
CA PRO A 319 -17.02 -2.44 -12.90
C PRO A 319 -18.15 -2.15 -13.92
N LEU A 320 -18.64 -3.17 -14.63
CA LEU A 320 -19.75 -3.08 -15.56
C LEU A 320 -21.10 -3.35 -14.88
N ALA A 321 -21.08 -3.93 -13.69
CA ALA A 321 -22.28 -4.10 -12.88
C ALA A 321 -22.65 -2.77 -12.19
N ALA A 322 -23.93 -2.44 -12.19
CA ALA A 322 -24.46 -1.26 -11.50
C ALA A 322 -24.61 -1.52 -9.99
N LEU A 323 -23.52 -1.80 -9.29
CA LEU A 323 -23.55 -2.06 -7.85
C LEU A 323 -22.97 -0.88 -7.06
N PRO A 324 -23.79 -0.18 -6.24
CA PRO A 324 -23.29 0.68 -5.19
C PRO A 324 -22.80 -0.24 -4.06
N ASP A 325 -21.53 -0.54 -4.04
CA ASP A 325 -20.95 -1.36 -2.99
C ASP A 325 -19.95 -0.53 -2.19
N ALA A 326 -20.30 -0.27 -0.91
CA ALA A 326 -19.43 0.42 0.02
C ALA A 326 -18.12 -0.36 0.25
N ALA A 327 -18.15 -1.69 0.15
CA ALA A 327 -16.95 -2.53 0.28
C ALA A 327 -15.91 -2.29 -0.83
N ASN A 328 -16.31 -1.69 -1.94
CA ASN A 328 -15.42 -1.32 -3.03
C ASN A 328 -14.76 0.06 -2.88
N ASP A 329 -15.04 0.79 -1.82
CA ASP A 329 -14.37 2.06 -1.58
C ASP A 329 -12.92 1.82 -1.12
N PRO A 330 -11.89 2.24 -1.89
CA PRO A 330 -10.48 2.01 -1.54
C PRO A 330 -10.04 2.74 -0.27
N LEU A 331 -10.83 3.68 0.21
CA LEU A 331 -10.57 4.44 1.44
C LEU A 331 -11.05 3.72 2.71
N LEU A 332 -11.84 2.66 2.59
CA LEU A 332 -12.27 1.88 3.75
C LEU A 332 -11.07 1.13 4.35
N PRO A 333 -11.00 1.02 5.69
CA PRO A 333 -9.96 0.24 6.34
C PRO A 333 -10.03 -1.23 5.90
N ARG A 334 -8.87 -1.77 5.53
CA ARG A 334 -8.73 -3.18 5.19
C ARG A 334 -8.27 -3.98 6.40
N PRO A 335 -8.93 -5.11 6.72
CA PRO A 335 -8.41 -6.02 7.74
C PRO A 335 -7.07 -6.60 7.27
N PRO A 336 -6.20 -7.04 8.20
CA PRO A 336 -4.98 -7.73 7.84
C PRO A 336 -5.25 -8.93 6.93
N LEU A 337 -4.34 -9.21 5.99
CA LEU A 337 -4.39 -10.41 5.15
C LEU A 337 -4.30 -11.68 6.01
N ALA A 338 -3.40 -11.65 6.99
CA ALA A 338 -3.16 -12.75 7.93
C ALA A 338 -2.63 -12.22 9.26
N ILE A 339 -2.67 -13.06 10.27
CA ILE A 339 -2.04 -12.83 11.57
C ILE A 339 -1.00 -13.94 11.80
N TRP A 340 0.27 -13.58 11.85
CA TRP A 340 1.31 -14.51 12.27
C TRP A 340 1.28 -14.66 13.79
N ARG A 341 1.00 -15.88 14.26
CA ARG A 341 0.88 -16.17 15.69
C ARG A 341 2.19 -16.64 16.34
N ALA A 342 3.18 -16.98 15.54
CA ALA A 342 4.53 -17.30 15.97
C ALA A 342 5.53 -16.68 15.00
N PRO A 343 6.78 -16.40 15.42
CA PRO A 343 7.76 -15.82 14.52
C PRO A 343 8.11 -16.82 13.41
N ASP A 344 7.69 -16.55 12.19
CA ASP A 344 8.16 -17.28 11.01
C ASP A 344 9.56 -16.81 10.65
N LYS A 345 10.54 -17.39 11.34
CA LYS A 345 11.95 -17.07 11.18
C LYS A 345 12.47 -17.40 9.78
N THR A 346 11.93 -18.47 9.19
CA THR A 346 12.30 -18.89 7.84
C THR A 346 11.86 -17.87 6.81
N ALA A 347 10.59 -17.48 6.81
CA ALA A 347 10.07 -16.44 5.91
C ALA A 347 10.80 -15.10 6.10
N PHE A 348 11.12 -14.73 7.33
CA PHE A 348 11.89 -13.51 7.63
C PHE A 348 13.29 -13.56 7.00
N ILE A 349 14.04 -14.65 7.18
CA ILE A 349 15.40 -14.78 6.63
C ILE A 349 15.37 -14.83 5.10
N VAL A 350 14.45 -15.58 4.51
CA VAL A 350 14.27 -15.63 3.05
C VAL A 350 13.90 -14.23 2.51
N GLY A 351 13.03 -13.52 3.21
CA GLY A 351 12.65 -12.15 2.86
C GLY A 351 13.82 -11.18 2.90
N LEU A 352 14.63 -11.21 3.97
CA LEU A 352 15.86 -10.41 4.06
C LEU A 352 16.86 -10.77 2.95
N ALA A 353 17.05 -12.05 2.66
CA ALA A 353 17.93 -12.50 1.58
C ALA A 353 17.50 -11.94 0.21
N GLY A 354 16.19 -11.87 -0.06
CA GLY A 354 15.62 -11.26 -1.26
C GLY A 354 15.85 -9.74 -1.36
N MET A 355 16.19 -9.09 -0.26
CA MET A 355 16.52 -7.65 -0.22
C MET A 355 18.02 -7.38 -0.40
N LEU A 356 18.88 -8.39 -0.35
CA LEU A 356 20.32 -8.24 -0.59
C LEU A 356 20.61 -8.01 -2.08
N ASP A 357 21.72 -7.33 -2.35
CA ASP A 357 22.24 -7.23 -3.72
C ASP A 357 22.76 -8.61 -4.20
N THR A 358 22.00 -9.23 -5.09
CA THR A 358 22.34 -10.57 -5.61
C THR A 358 23.65 -10.58 -6.39
N ALA A 359 24.04 -9.47 -7.03
CA ALA A 359 25.31 -9.38 -7.73
C ALA A 359 26.47 -9.37 -6.74
N ALA A 360 26.38 -8.57 -5.67
CA ALA A 360 27.38 -8.55 -4.61
C ALA A 360 27.47 -9.91 -3.90
N VAL A 361 26.34 -10.56 -3.61
CA VAL A 361 26.30 -11.89 -2.99
C VAL A 361 26.99 -12.96 -3.86
N LYS A 362 26.87 -12.88 -5.19
CA LYS A 362 27.47 -13.84 -6.12
C LYS A 362 28.96 -13.62 -6.40
N GLN A 363 29.53 -12.50 -5.96
CA GLN A 363 30.97 -12.26 -6.13
C GLN A 363 31.78 -13.35 -5.40
N SER A 364 32.86 -13.82 -6.05
CA SER A 364 33.72 -14.87 -5.51
C SER A 364 34.31 -14.51 -4.14
N ALA A 365 34.57 -13.24 -3.90
CA ALA A 365 35.06 -12.72 -2.63
C ALA A 365 34.06 -12.98 -1.47
N VAL A 366 32.76 -12.73 -1.69
CA VAL A 366 31.72 -13.01 -0.67
C VAL A 366 31.60 -14.52 -0.43
N LYS A 367 31.80 -15.34 -1.46
CA LYS A 367 31.79 -16.80 -1.31
C LYS A 367 32.94 -17.33 -0.41
N GLN A 368 34.06 -16.61 -0.34
CA GLN A 368 35.22 -16.97 0.45
C GLN A 368 35.17 -16.46 1.90
N LEU A 369 34.22 -15.56 2.23
CA LEU A 369 34.04 -15.08 3.61
C LEU A 369 33.69 -16.24 4.53
N GLY A 370 34.60 -16.56 5.42
CA GLY A 370 34.36 -17.50 6.51
C GLY A 370 33.39 -16.93 7.54
N GLN A 371 32.72 -17.82 8.27
CA GLN A 371 31.77 -17.42 9.33
C GLN A 371 32.41 -16.50 10.38
N ARG A 372 33.66 -16.77 10.75
CA ARG A 372 34.40 -15.97 11.75
C ARG A 372 34.69 -14.56 11.26
N ASP A 373 35.08 -14.41 10.01
CA ASP A 373 35.39 -13.11 9.41
C ASP A 373 34.13 -12.25 9.30
N LEU A 374 33.01 -12.86 8.90
CA LEU A 374 31.72 -12.17 8.83
C LEU A 374 31.30 -11.66 10.22
N SER A 375 31.41 -12.49 11.25
CA SER A 375 31.10 -12.10 12.62
C SER A 375 31.97 -10.94 13.10
N ALA A 376 33.26 -10.96 12.78
CA ALA A 376 34.19 -9.86 13.15
C ALA A 376 33.83 -8.56 12.43
N ALA A 377 33.47 -8.62 11.14
CA ALA A 377 33.01 -7.43 10.40
C ALA A 377 31.72 -6.85 11.00
N LEU A 378 30.75 -7.70 11.28
CA LEU A 378 29.48 -7.28 11.89
C LEU A 378 29.68 -6.68 13.29
N GLU A 379 30.61 -7.24 14.08
CA GLU A 379 30.96 -6.65 15.39
C GLU A 379 31.57 -5.27 15.25
N ARG A 380 32.41 -5.01 14.24
CA ARG A 380 32.93 -3.66 13.98
C ARG A 380 31.82 -2.68 13.59
N LEU A 381 30.86 -3.11 12.75
CA LEU A 381 29.69 -2.30 12.40
C LEU A 381 28.81 -2.03 13.63
N ARG A 382 28.62 -3.03 14.49
CA ARG A 382 27.90 -2.88 15.75
C ARG A 382 28.57 -1.86 16.67
N ALA A 383 29.89 -1.96 16.85
CA ALA A 383 30.64 -1.05 17.69
C ALA A 383 30.54 0.42 17.24
N ARG A 384 30.32 0.66 15.94
CA ARG A 384 30.07 1.99 15.37
C ARG A 384 28.58 2.39 15.39
N GLY A 385 27.69 1.56 15.95
CA GLY A 385 26.25 1.84 16.00
C GLY A 385 25.54 1.68 14.65
N GLU A 386 26.22 1.17 13.63
CA GLU A 386 25.69 1.10 12.26
C GLU A 386 24.56 0.07 12.08
N LEU A 387 24.50 -0.97 12.90
CA LEU A 387 23.44 -1.98 12.83
C LEU A 387 22.12 -1.52 13.45
N ALA A 388 22.19 -0.75 14.55
CA ALA A 388 21.00 -0.32 15.27
C ALA A 388 20.24 0.80 14.57
N ALA A 389 20.96 1.71 13.90
CA ALA A 389 20.42 2.92 13.31
C ALA A 389 19.90 2.72 11.88
N ARG A 390 20.27 1.62 11.21
CA ARG A 390 19.98 1.43 9.79
C ARG A 390 18.85 0.44 9.55
N PRO A 391 17.98 0.73 8.57
CA PRO A 391 17.10 -0.29 8.02
C PRO A 391 17.94 -1.38 7.34
N PHE A 392 17.34 -2.55 7.14
CA PHE A 392 17.96 -3.59 6.34
C PHE A 392 17.89 -3.22 4.85
N ASN A 393 19.05 -3.06 4.23
CA ASN A 393 19.16 -2.68 2.83
C ASN A 393 20.49 -3.15 2.21
N PRO A 394 20.66 -3.08 0.87
CA PRO A 394 21.90 -3.47 0.21
C PRO A 394 23.16 -2.75 0.72
N SER A 395 23.04 -1.52 1.23
CA SER A 395 24.19 -0.75 1.72
C SER A 395 24.83 -1.41 2.95
N LEU A 396 24.08 -2.20 3.72
CA LEU A 396 24.63 -2.96 4.84
C LEU A 396 25.58 -4.05 4.36
N LEU A 397 25.23 -4.77 3.28
CA LEU A 397 26.14 -5.73 2.65
C LEU A 397 27.42 -5.05 2.13
N HIS A 398 27.28 -3.89 1.50
CA HIS A 398 28.43 -3.12 1.03
C HIS A 398 29.31 -2.65 2.19
N ALA A 399 28.74 -2.25 3.32
CA ALA A 399 29.49 -1.89 4.52
C ALA A 399 30.28 -3.10 5.07
N VAL A 400 29.66 -4.27 5.08
CA VAL A 400 30.35 -5.53 5.46
C VAL A 400 31.51 -5.82 4.51
N LEU A 401 31.30 -5.69 3.19
CA LEU A 401 32.34 -5.91 2.19
C LEU A 401 33.50 -4.93 2.34
N ALA A 402 33.22 -3.70 2.74
CA ALA A 402 34.25 -2.68 3.00
C ALA A 402 35.20 -3.10 4.12
N GLU A 403 34.71 -3.77 5.16
CA GLU A 403 35.55 -4.27 6.24
C GLU A 403 36.63 -5.27 5.77
N PHE A 404 36.46 -5.81 4.57
CA PHE A 404 37.41 -6.73 3.93
C PHE A 404 38.20 -6.09 2.80
N GLY A 405 38.19 -4.74 2.67
CA GLY A 405 38.87 -4.05 1.59
C GLY A 405 38.32 -4.36 0.20
N MET A 406 37.12 -4.89 0.11
CA MET A 406 36.50 -5.19 -1.19
C MET A 406 35.97 -3.93 -1.86
N PRO A 407 36.00 -3.85 -3.18
CA PRO A 407 35.53 -2.68 -3.89
C PRO A 407 34.06 -2.45 -3.63
N HIS A 408 33.73 -1.24 -3.20
CA HIS A 408 32.36 -0.77 -3.12
C HIS A 408 31.74 -0.71 -4.50
N ARG A 409 30.43 -0.85 -4.53
CA ARG A 409 29.65 -0.44 -5.69
C ARG A 409 29.97 1.04 -5.98
N PRO A 410 30.17 1.43 -7.24
CA PRO A 410 30.40 2.82 -7.57
C PRO A 410 29.28 3.66 -6.97
N SER A 411 29.65 4.78 -6.37
CA SER A 411 28.67 5.73 -5.83
C SER A 411 27.65 6.04 -6.92
N LEU A 412 26.39 5.85 -6.60
CA LEU A 412 25.29 6.26 -7.48
C LEU A 412 25.52 7.71 -7.91
N ALA A 413 25.29 8.01 -9.16
CA ALA A 413 25.42 9.37 -9.70
C ALA A 413 24.71 10.35 -8.75
N ARG A 414 25.37 11.47 -8.45
CA ARG A 414 24.77 12.51 -7.63
C ARG A 414 23.58 13.09 -8.36
N LEU A 415 22.39 12.72 -7.91
CA LEU A 415 21.14 13.21 -8.48
C LEU A 415 20.84 14.62 -7.96
N PRO A 416 20.16 15.47 -8.74
CA PRO A 416 19.72 16.78 -8.30
C PRO A 416 18.75 16.63 -7.10
N PRO A 417 18.56 17.68 -6.30
CA PRO A 417 17.62 17.63 -5.18
C PRO A 417 16.24 17.11 -5.62
N ALA A 418 15.62 16.28 -4.77
CA ALA A 418 14.27 15.79 -5.03
C ALA A 418 13.28 16.96 -5.07
N ARG A 419 12.43 16.99 -6.10
CA ARG A 419 11.31 17.93 -6.13
C ARG A 419 10.17 17.33 -5.33
N ILE A 420 9.68 18.10 -4.37
CA ILE A 420 8.54 17.72 -3.52
C ILE A 420 7.34 18.56 -3.96
N GLU A 421 6.15 17.98 -3.97
CA GLU A 421 4.92 18.76 -4.21
C GLU A 421 4.79 19.89 -3.18
N ALA A 422 4.34 21.04 -3.62
CA ALA A 422 4.20 22.21 -2.77
C ALA A 422 3.33 21.95 -1.54
N ASP A 423 3.69 22.59 -0.43
CA ASP A 423 2.95 22.48 0.82
C ASP A 423 1.53 23.00 0.70
N VAL A 424 0.65 22.42 1.51
CA VAL A 424 -0.75 22.85 1.64
C VAL A 424 -0.81 24.17 2.41
N ARG A 425 -1.64 25.08 1.97
CA ARG A 425 -1.93 26.30 2.72
C ARG A 425 -2.90 25.99 3.86
N PHE A 426 -2.46 26.21 5.08
CA PHE A 426 -3.31 26.05 6.28
C PHE A 426 -3.81 27.37 6.87
N THR A 427 -3.57 28.50 6.17
CA THR A 427 -3.92 29.86 6.61
C THR A 427 -4.89 30.53 5.64
N GLY A 428 -5.52 31.64 6.06
CA GLY A 428 -6.47 32.39 5.26
C GLY A 428 -7.93 32.13 5.65
N ALA A 429 -8.86 32.59 4.85
CA ALA A 429 -10.26 32.24 5.01
C ALA A 429 -10.46 30.72 4.89
N HIS A 430 -11.47 30.19 5.57
CA HIS A 430 -11.74 28.75 5.62
C HIS A 430 -10.64 27.91 6.29
N THR A 431 -9.89 28.48 7.23
CA THR A 431 -8.77 27.82 7.94
C THR A 431 -9.14 26.43 8.47
N LEU A 432 -10.35 26.25 9.02
CA LEU A 432 -10.80 24.95 9.52
C LEU A 432 -10.84 23.89 8.41
N PHE A 433 -11.42 24.21 7.25
CA PHE A 433 -11.42 23.31 6.09
C PHE A 433 -10.01 23.06 5.58
N ARG A 434 -9.19 24.09 5.47
CA ARG A 434 -7.80 23.95 5.01
C ARG A 434 -7.01 23.02 5.94
N THR A 435 -7.17 23.18 7.25
CA THR A 435 -6.47 22.34 8.24
C THR A 435 -6.94 20.89 8.21
N GLN A 436 -8.24 20.65 8.08
CA GLN A 436 -8.77 19.29 8.16
C GLN A 436 -8.83 18.56 6.81
N CYS A 437 -9.00 19.28 5.72
CA CYS A 437 -9.28 18.74 4.40
C CYS A 437 -8.21 19.10 3.35
N GLY A 438 -7.41 20.17 3.58
CA GLY A 438 -6.47 20.73 2.61
C GLY A 438 -5.43 19.74 2.11
N LEU A 439 -4.99 18.83 2.97
CA LEU A 439 -4.01 17.80 2.61
C LEU A 439 -4.38 17.04 1.31
N CYS A 440 -5.66 16.76 1.12
CA CYS A 440 -6.17 16.03 -0.05
C CYS A 440 -6.91 16.94 -1.05
N HIS A 441 -7.49 18.05 -0.60
CA HIS A 441 -8.41 18.86 -1.39
C HIS A 441 -7.85 20.23 -1.81
N ASP A 442 -6.56 20.51 -1.51
CA ASP A 442 -5.84 21.68 -2.00
C ASP A 442 -4.70 21.22 -2.93
N SER A 443 -5.00 21.03 -4.21
CA SER A 443 -4.03 20.66 -5.23
C SER A 443 -4.42 21.21 -6.59
N THR A 444 -3.48 21.28 -7.51
CA THR A 444 -3.73 21.63 -8.91
C THR A 444 -4.44 20.53 -9.70
N ALA A 445 -4.48 19.30 -9.16
CA ALA A 445 -5.18 18.19 -9.78
C ALA A 445 -6.69 18.31 -9.56
N ASN A 446 -7.48 17.89 -10.54
CA ASN A 446 -8.95 17.91 -10.44
C ASN A 446 -9.48 16.88 -9.44
N PHE A 447 -8.69 15.88 -9.08
CA PHE A 447 -9.15 14.81 -8.19
C PHE A 447 -8.05 14.38 -7.20
N PRO A 448 -8.34 14.19 -5.90
CA PRO A 448 -9.67 14.39 -5.26
C PRO A 448 -10.21 15.78 -5.49
N PRO A 449 -11.57 16.01 -5.38
CA PRO A 449 -12.14 17.31 -5.68
C PRO A 449 -11.36 18.43 -4.99
N ASN A 450 -10.76 19.32 -5.76
CA ASN A 450 -9.82 20.34 -5.28
C ASN A 450 -10.53 21.63 -4.78
N PHE A 451 -11.58 21.44 -3.98
CA PHE A 451 -12.43 22.57 -3.54
C PHE A 451 -11.74 23.57 -2.61
N LEU A 452 -10.53 23.28 -2.14
CA LEU A 452 -9.71 24.20 -1.33
C LEU A 452 -8.56 24.84 -2.12
N HIS A 453 -8.46 24.57 -3.43
CA HIS A 453 -7.40 25.13 -4.25
C HIS A 453 -7.77 26.52 -4.77
N GLY A 454 -6.79 27.44 -4.79
CA GLY A 454 -6.94 28.79 -5.30
C GLY A 454 -7.06 29.86 -4.20
N ASP A 455 -7.54 31.05 -4.58
CA ASP A 455 -7.79 32.14 -3.65
C ASP A 455 -9.06 31.91 -2.80
N ASP A 456 -9.28 32.74 -1.81
CA ASP A 456 -10.39 32.55 -0.86
C ASP A 456 -11.79 32.70 -1.50
N ALA A 457 -11.91 33.48 -2.56
CA ALA A 457 -13.17 33.63 -3.29
C ALA A 457 -13.49 32.36 -4.09
N ALA A 458 -12.52 31.83 -4.79
CA ALA A 458 -12.63 30.56 -5.53
C ALA A 458 -12.91 29.39 -4.57
N VAL A 459 -12.25 29.34 -3.42
CA VAL A 459 -12.48 28.33 -2.39
C VAL A 459 -13.90 28.42 -1.86
N SER A 460 -14.40 29.64 -1.54
CA SER A 460 -15.78 29.81 -1.07
C SER A 460 -16.78 29.28 -2.09
N ALA A 461 -16.67 29.70 -3.35
CA ALA A 461 -17.56 29.26 -4.42
C ALA A 461 -17.54 27.71 -4.60
N ARG A 462 -16.37 27.08 -4.49
CA ARG A 462 -16.24 25.63 -4.58
C ARG A 462 -16.80 24.90 -3.37
N LEU A 463 -16.62 25.44 -2.16
CA LEU A 463 -17.25 24.90 -0.96
C LEU A 463 -18.77 24.94 -1.07
N ASP A 464 -19.32 26.03 -1.59
CA ASP A 464 -20.77 26.17 -1.83
C ASP A 464 -21.23 25.13 -2.88
N HIS A 465 -20.48 24.97 -3.95
CA HIS A 465 -20.78 23.97 -5.00
C HIS A 465 -20.71 22.54 -4.49
N CYS A 466 -19.75 22.22 -3.63
CA CYS A 466 -19.51 20.88 -3.11
C CYS A 466 -20.28 20.55 -1.83
N ALA A 467 -21.03 21.50 -1.28
CA ALA A 467 -21.60 21.45 0.07
C ALA A 467 -22.37 20.16 0.36
N GLU A 468 -23.23 19.68 -0.55
CA GLU A 468 -24.02 18.46 -0.35
C GLU A 468 -23.14 17.22 -0.14
N ARG A 469 -22.13 17.02 -0.99
CA ARG A 469 -21.22 15.86 -0.89
C ARG A 469 -20.27 15.96 0.29
N ILE A 470 -19.83 17.16 0.65
CA ILE A 470 -19.03 17.38 1.85
C ILE A 470 -19.87 17.04 3.09
N PHE A 471 -21.09 17.57 3.19
CA PHE A 471 -22.01 17.29 4.28
C PHE A 471 -22.25 15.77 4.42
N TYR A 472 -22.57 15.11 3.31
CA TYR A 472 -22.80 13.66 3.30
C TYR A 472 -21.62 12.91 3.88
N ARG A 473 -20.41 13.16 3.38
CA ARG A 473 -19.19 12.45 3.79
C ARG A 473 -18.78 12.75 5.24
N LEU A 474 -18.95 13.96 5.72
CA LEU A 474 -18.70 14.33 7.13
C LEU A 474 -19.72 13.66 8.07
N SER A 475 -21.00 13.66 7.68
CA SER A 475 -22.07 13.07 8.50
C SER A 475 -21.94 11.55 8.67
N LEU A 476 -21.24 10.86 7.77
CA LEU A 476 -21.00 9.43 7.90
C LEU A 476 -20.20 9.04 9.17
N TRP A 477 -19.54 9.99 9.83
CA TRP A 477 -18.93 9.74 11.13
C TRP A 477 -19.96 9.42 12.22
N HIS A 478 -21.19 9.92 12.10
CA HIS A 478 -22.30 9.64 13.01
C HIS A 478 -23.13 8.41 12.59
N VAL A 479 -22.79 7.79 11.45
CA VAL A 479 -23.42 6.55 10.96
C VAL A 479 -22.56 5.36 11.37
N THR A 480 -23.20 4.28 11.86
CA THR A 480 -22.47 3.06 12.20
C THR A 480 -21.73 2.48 10.99
N ALA A 481 -20.55 1.92 11.17
CA ALA A 481 -19.67 1.47 10.09
C ALA A 481 -20.39 0.52 9.09
N ALA A 482 -21.21 -0.41 9.59
CA ALA A 482 -21.96 -1.36 8.76
C ALA A 482 -23.03 -0.72 7.87
N ARG A 483 -23.46 0.51 8.18
CA ARG A 483 -24.49 1.24 7.42
C ARG A 483 -23.93 2.33 6.51
N ARG A 484 -22.60 2.51 6.48
CA ARG A 484 -21.96 3.51 5.63
C ARG A 484 -21.94 3.06 4.19
N SER A 485 -22.46 3.87 3.30
CA SER A 485 -22.40 3.65 1.84
C SER A 485 -21.08 4.14 1.22
N LYS A 486 -20.32 4.98 1.93
CA LYS A 486 -19.04 5.54 1.53
C LYS A 486 -18.13 5.70 2.75
N SER A 487 -16.83 5.83 2.55
CA SER A 487 -15.91 6.22 3.62
C SER A 487 -16.25 7.62 4.14
N PRO A 488 -16.27 7.84 5.45
CA PRO A 488 -16.36 9.20 6.00
C PRO A 488 -15.15 10.04 5.63
N MET A 489 -15.24 11.35 5.80
CA MET A 489 -14.12 12.29 5.61
C MET A 489 -13.82 13.03 6.92
N PRO A 490 -12.53 13.19 7.27
CA PRO A 490 -11.36 12.50 6.67
C PRO A 490 -11.47 10.98 6.81
N PRO A 491 -10.82 10.16 5.94
CA PRO A 491 -10.80 8.71 6.10
C PRO A 491 -10.11 8.29 7.41
N SER A 492 -10.54 7.17 8.01
CA SER A 492 -9.96 6.68 9.26
C SER A 492 -8.45 6.40 9.16
N SER A 493 -7.97 5.97 8.00
CA SER A 493 -6.55 5.79 7.73
C SER A 493 -5.75 7.10 7.87
N ILE A 494 -6.31 8.23 7.42
CA ILE A 494 -5.68 9.55 7.56
C ILE A 494 -5.74 10.05 9.01
N LEU A 495 -6.82 9.82 9.73
CA LEU A 495 -6.86 10.12 11.16
C LEU A 495 -5.78 9.36 11.92
N ALA A 496 -5.62 8.06 11.63
CA ALA A 496 -4.58 7.23 12.22
C ALA A 496 -3.16 7.75 11.93
N THR A 497 -2.88 8.21 10.70
CA THR A 497 -1.57 8.82 10.38
C THR A 497 -1.29 10.10 11.16
N ARG A 498 -2.33 10.79 11.60
CA ARG A 498 -2.26 12.01 12.42
C ARG A 498 -2.33 11.73 13.90
N GLY A 499 -2.38 10.46 14.32
CA GLY A 499 -2.52 10.06 15.72
C GLY A 499 -3.89 10.41 16.33
N ILE A 500 -4.90 10.60 15.50
CA ILE A 500 -6.25 10.96 15.95
C ILE A 500 -7.10 9.69 15.99
N ASP A 501 -7.64 9.39 17.16
CA ASP A 501 -8.58 8.30 17.34
C ASP A 501 -9.93 8.62 16.67
N VAL A 502 -10.54 7.60 16.04
CA VAL A 502 -11.78 7.75 15.26
C VAL A 502 -12.98 8.17 16.11
N GLU A 503 -13.09 7.68 17.35
CA GLU A 503 -14.18 8.05 18.25
C GLU A 503 -14.01 9.49 18.78
N THR A 504 -12.77 9.87 19.05
CA THR A 504 -12.41 11.24 19.43
C THR A 504 -12.72 12.19 18.31
N TRP A 505 -12.39 11.86 17.06
CA TRP A 505 -12.74 12.67 15.90
C TRP A 505 -14.26 12.80 15.73
N ALA A 506 -15.01 11.70 15.80
CA ALA A 506 -16.46 11.70 15.61
C ALA A 506 -17.21 12.59 16.63
N ARG A 507 -16.61 12.84 17.79
CA ARG A 507 -17.15 13.73 18.84
C ARG A 507 -16.46 15.09 18.90
N SER A 508 -15.55 15.39 17.96
CA SER A 508 -14.72 16.60 18.04
C SER A 508 -15.51 17.87 17.71
N PRO A 509 -15.18 19.00 18.38
CA PRO A 509 -15.70 20.31 18.02
C PRO A 509 -15.38 20.70 16.58
N ALA A 510 -14.26 20.21 16.03
CA ALA A 510 -13.85 20.48 14.66
C ALA A 510 -14.83 19.86 13.65
N LEU A 511 -15.23 18.60 13.84
CA LEU A 511 -16.23 17.96 12.98
C LEU A 511 -17.59 18.66 13.09
N ALA A 512 -18.00 19.01 14.30
CA ALA A 512 -19.26 19.73 14.53
C ALA A 512 -19.27 21.08 13.81
N ALA A 513 -18.18 21.85 13.89
CA ALA A 513 -18.07 23.16 13.23
C ALA A 513 -18.04 23.02 11.68
N LEU A 514 -17.36 22.01 11.14
CA LEU A 514 -17.38 21.72 9.70
C LEU A 514 -18.78 21.37 9.22
N LEU A 515 -19.49 20.52 9.96
CA LEU A 515 -20.88 20.15 9.63
C LEU A 515 -21.82 21.36 9.67
N GLU A 516 -21.66 22.25 10.64
CA GLU A 516 -22.50 23.44 10.74
C GLU A 516 -22.23 24.43 9.60
N ASP A 517 -20.97 24.72 9.28
CA ASP A 517 -20.64 25.56 8.13
C ASP A 517 -21.28 25.03 6.84
N VAL A 518 -21.16 23.72 6.58
CA VAL A 518 -21.73 23.14 5.37
C VAL A 518 -23.26 23.13 5.38
N ARG A 519 -23.91 22.95 6.53
CA ARG A 519 -25.37 23.10 6.66
C ARG A 519 -25.83 24.49 6.29
N LEU A 520 -25.14 25.51 6.80
CA LEU A 520 -25.46 26.91 6.49
C LEU A 520 -25.34 27.17 4.98
N ARG A 521 -24.29 26.67 4.32
CA ARG A 521 -24.09 26.78 2.86
C ARG A 521 -25.22 26.11 2.08
N ILE A 522 -25.64 24.90 2.47
CA ILE A 522 -26.74 24.18 1.82
C ILE A 522 -28.04 24.96 1.97
N ARG A 523 -28.36 25.45 3.18
CA ARG A 523 -29.58 26.23 3.44
C ARG A 523 -29.59 27.56 2.69
N ALA A 524 -28.45 28.24 2.60
CA ALA A 524 -28.31 29.48 1.81
C ALA A 524 -28.61 29.26 0.32
N GLN A 525 -28.46 28.04 -0.19
CA GLN A 525 -28.81 27.65 -1.57
C GLN A 525 -30.24 27.07 -1.67
N GLY A 526 -31.06 27.16 -0.62
CA GLY A 526 -32.41 26.60 -0.59
C GLY A 526 -32.49 25.08 -0.38
N GLY A 527 -31.36 24.43 -0.08
CA GLY A 527 -31.29 22.99 0.16
C GLY A 527 -31.69 22.58 1.58
N GLN A 528 -31.98 21.31 1.78
CA GLN A 528 -32.36 20.70 3.06
C GLN A 528 -31.34 19.64 3.46
N PRO A 529 -30.38 19.95 4.37
CA PRO A 529 -29.35 19.00 4.78
C PRO A 529 -29.90 17.69 5.36
N GLU A 530 -31.04 17.74 6.00
CA GLU A 530 -31.66 16.65 6.75
C GLU A 530 -32.04 15.44 5.87
N ILE A 531 -32.36 15.68 4.59
CA ILE A 531 -32.78 14.64 3.66
C ILE A 531 -31.59 14.03 2.86
N LEU A 532 -30.42 14.66 2.90
CA LEU A 532 -29.31 14.27 2.02
C LEU A 532 -28.77 12.87 2.31
N LEU A 533 -28.76 12.46 3.58
CA LEU A 533 -28.30 11.11 3.96
C LEU A 533 -29.24 9.98 3.53
N ALA A 534 -30.49 10.28 3.22
CA ALA A 534 -31.44 9.33 2.67
C ALA A 534 -31.31 9.16 1.14
N ARG A 535 -30.60 10.07 0.48
CA ARG A 535 -30.38 10.01 -0.98
C ARG A 535 -29.12 9.23 -1.31
N PRO A 536 -29.08 8.44 -2.41
CA PRO A 536 -27.84 7.86 -2.90
C PRO A 536 -26.78 8.94 -3.15
N PHE A 537 -25.53 8.68 -2.74
CA PHE A 537 -24.43 9.64 -2.89
C PHE A 537 -24.22 10.11 -4.33
N GLU A 538 -24.44 9.23 -5.29
CA GLU A 538 -24.27 9.49 -6.72
C GLU A 538 -25.32 10.47 -7.28
N GLN A 539 -26.46 10.60 -6.61
CA GLN A 539 -27.52 11.56 -6.97
C GLN A 539 -27.29 12.95 -6.38
N LEU A 540 -26.33 13.10 -5.47
CA LEU A 540 -25.97 14.42 -4.94
C LEU A 540 -25.17 15.20 -5.99
N ARG A 541 -25.31 16.53 -5.97
CA ARG A 541 -24.59 17.43 -6.86
C ARG A 541 -23.11 17.07 -6.95
N ALA A 542 -22.60 16.82 -8.16
CA ALA A 542 -21.20 16.46 -8.36
C ALA A 542 -20.29 17.62 -7.94
N CYS A 543 -19.24 17.31 -7.20
CA CYS A 543 -18.28 18.30 -6.72
C CYS A 543 -17.34 18.84 -7.82
N LEU A 544 -17.11 18.03 -8.86
CA LEU A 544 -16.38 18.48 -10.04
C LEU A 544 -17.38 18.86 -11.11
N PRO A 545 -17.15 19.94 -11.85
CA PRO A 545 -17.95 20.22 -13.03
C PRO A 545 -17.87 19.04 -13.99
N ASN A 546 -19.01 18.67 -14.56
CA ASN A 546 -19.04 17.68 -15.63
C ASN A 546 -18.28 18.28 -16.84
N PRO A 547 -17.17 17.67 -17.32
CA PRO A 547 -16.45 18.20 -18.46
C PRO A 547 -17.28 18.22 -19.77
N ALA A 548 -18.49 17.65 -19.76
CA ALA A 548 -19.43 17.65 -20.86
C ALA A 548 -20.58 18.67 -20.69
N ALA A 549 -20.58 19.48 -19.63
CA ALA A 549 -21.50 20.61 -19.55
C ALA A 549 -20.84 21.83 -20.24
N PRO A 550 -21.50 22.48 -21.22
CA PRO A 550 -20.97 23.62 -21.94
C PRO A 550 -20.69 24.82 -21.02
#